data_4d3daa4304d7c73596d8b97b9dbd6fb5
#
_entry.id   4d3daa4304d7c73596d8b97b9dbd6fb5
#
_cell.length_a   1.000
_cell.length_b   1.000
_cell.length_c   1.000
_cell.angle_alpha   90.00
_cell.angle_beta   90.00
_cell.angle_gamma   90.00
#
_symmetry.space_group_name_H-M   'P 1'
#
loop_
_entity.id
_entity.type
_entity.pdbx_description
1 polymer ?
#
loop_
_entity_poly.entity_id
_entity_poly.type
_entity_poly.pdbx_seq_one_letter_code
_entity_poly.pdbx_strand_id
1 'polypeptide(L)'
;MFIVILNYIRPLEEVDALMDEHMVWLRKHYESGLFVASGRQVPRQGGVILARSGDREGLEAVLARDPFVQGGVARTEVIEFVPRMTAPGFEILKNF
;
A
#
# COMPACT_ATOMS: atom_id res chain seq x y z
N MET A 1 -7.93 -7.57 6.84
CA MET A 1 -7.05 -7.17 5.73
C MET A 1 -7.32 -5.73 5.35
N PHE A 2 -6.27 -4.98 5.05
CA PHE A 2 -6.40 -3.60 4.60
C PHE A 2 -6.08 -3.51 3.11
N ILE A 3 -6.88 -2.72 2.40
CA ILE A 3 -6.56 -2.29 1.04
C ILE A 3 -6.17 -0.83 1.14
N VAL A 4 -4.95 -0.52 0.73
CA VAL A 4 -4.43 0.84 0.69
C VAL A 4 -4.39 1.30 -0.76
N ILE A 5 -5.05 2.40 -1.03
CA ILE A 5 -5.07 3.01 -2.35
C ILE A 5 -4.23 4.28 -2.28
N LEU A 6 -3.17 4.33 -3.10
CA LEU A 6 -2.35 5.51 -3.26
C LEU A 6 -2.76 6.18 -4.57
N ASN A 7 -3.19 7.43 -4.49
CA ASN A 7 -3.51 8.22 -5.68
C ASN A 7 -2.50 9.33 -5.84
N TYR A 8 -1.88 9.42 -7.03
CA TYR A 8 -0.96 10.51 -7.34
C TYR A 8 -1.72 11.82 -7.45
N ILE A 9 -1.14 12.87 -6.86
CA ILE A 9 -1.71 14.22 -6.85
C ILE A 9 -0.75 15.23 -7.48
N ARG A 10 0.36 14.76 -8.04
CA ARG A 10 1.36 15.56 -8.74
C ARG A 10 1.76 14.86 -10.04
N PRO A 11 2.39 15.58 -11.00
CA PRO A 11 2.84 14.97 -12.24
C PRO A 11 3.78 13.77 -12.02
N LEU A 12 3.77 12.82 -12.93
CA LEU A 12 4.58 11.61 -12.84
C LEU A 12 6.08 11.89 -12.69
N GLU A 13 6.57 12.99 -13.22
CA GLU A 13 7.98 13.40 -13.07
C GLU A 13 8.36 13.59 -11.60
N GLU A 14 7.46 14.21 -10.83
CA GLU A 14 7.67 14.41 -9.39
C GLU A 14 7.55 13.10 -8.62
N VAL A 15 6.64 12.23 -9.04
CA VAL A 15 6.50 10.89 -8.47
C VAL A 15 7.77 10.07 -8.72
N ASP A 16 8.24 10.05 -9.95
CA ASP A 16 9.43 9.29 -10.35
C ASP A 16 10.69 9.76 -9.61
N ALA A 17 10.77 11.04 -9.28
CA ALA A 17 11.88 11.57 -8.49
C ALA A 17 11.98 10.96 -7.08
N LEU A 18 10.88 10.43 -6.55
CA LEU A 18 10.82 9.82 -5.22
C LEU A 18 10.72 8.28 -5.29
N MET A 19 10.74 7.70 -6.47
CA MET A 19 10.48 6.27 -6.67
C MET A 19 11.47 5.38 -5.93
N ASP A 20 12.75 5.68 -5.98
CA ASP A 20 13.77 4.85 -5.32
C ASP A 20 13.57 4.81 -3.81
N GLU A 21 13.30 5.95 -3.21
CA GLU A 21 13.04 6.05 -1.76
C GLU A 21 11.75 5.32 -1.38
N HIS A 22 10.71 5.47 -2.21
CA HIS A 22 9.45 4.76 -2.03
C HIS A 22 9.67 3.24 -2.07
N MET A 23 10.49 2.74 -2.99
CA MET A 23 10.77 1.31 -3.09
C MET A 23 11.52 0.77 -1.87
N VAL A 24 12.43 1.55 -1.30
CA VAL A 24 13.12 1.18 -0.05
C VAL A 24 12.12 1.05 1.10
N TRP A 25 11.23 2.03 1.25
CA TRP A 25 10.17 2.01 2.24
C TRP A 25 9.25 0.79 2.05
N LEU A 26 8.86 0.51 0.82
CA LEU A 26 7.97 -0.61 0.49
C LEU A 26 8.61 -1.96 0.88
N ARG A 27 9.87 -2.19 0.51
CA ARG A 27 10.59 -3.43 0.85
C ARG A 27 10.70 -3.65 2.34
N LYS A 28 10.94 -2.59 3.11
CA LYS A 28 11.02 -2.66 4.57
C LYS A 28 9.74 -3.26 5.17
N HIS A 29 8.59 -2.87 4.64
CA HIS A 29 7.31 -3.33 5.17
C HIS A 29 6.87 -4.68 4.61
N TYR A 30 7.45 -5.12 3.50
CA TYR A 30 7.38 -6.52 3.09
C TYR A 30 8.20 -7.41 4.03
N GLU A 31 9.40 -6.98 4.37
CA GLU A 31 10.28 -7.73 5.29
C GLU A 31 9.66 -7.89 6.67
N SER A 32 8.95 -6.89 7.15
CA SER A 32 8.26 -6.95 8.45
C SER A 32 7.02 -7.84 8.41
N GLY A 33 6.55 -8.23 7.23
CA GLY A 33 5.33 -9.01 7.07
C GLY A 33 4.05 -8.18 7.06
N LEU A 34 4.14 -6.86 7.15
CA LEU A 34 2.95 -6.01 7.13
C LEU A 34 2.28 -5.99 5.74
N PHE A 35 3.07 -5.83 4.68
CA PHE A 35 2.56 -5.80 3.31
C PHE A 35 2.57 -7.20 2.69
N VAL A 36 1.51 -7.54 2.00
CA VAL A 36 1.27 -8.86 1.40
C VAL A 36 1.47 -8.83 -0.11
N ALA A 37 0.98 -7.80 -0.75
CA ALA A 37 1.07 -7.61 -2.19
C ALA A 37 0.91 -6.13 -2.50
N SER A 38 1.46 -5.70 -3.62
CA SER A 38 1.27 -4.34 -4.10
C SER A 38 1.48 -4.28 -5.61
N GLY A 39 0.99 -3.22 -6.21
CA GLY A 39 1.15 -2.98 -7.64
C GLY A 39 0.68 -1.60 -8.02
N ARG A 40 0.90 -1.24 -9.28
CA ARG A 40 0.44 0.03 -9.82
C ARG A 40 -0.98 -0.07 -10.32
N GLN A 41 -1.71 1.03 -10.26
CA GLN A 41 -3.02 1.12 -10.92
C GLN A 41 -2.85 1.15 -12.45
N VAL A 42 -3.87 0.69 -13.15
CA VAL A 42 -3.92 0.75 -14.61
C VAL A 42 -5.19 1.51 -15.00
N PRO A 43 -5.06 2.69 -15.64
CA PRO A 43 -3.83 3.39 -16.01
C PRO A 43 -3.04 3.86 -14.79
N ARG A 44 -1.80 4.29 -15.02
CA ARG A 44 -0.85 4.68 -13.96
C ARG A 44 -1.29 5.97 -13.26
N GLN A 45 -2.11 5.84 -12.24
CA GLN A 45 -2.64 6.94 -11.42
C GLN A 45 -2.23 6.82 -9.96
N GLY A 46 -1.52 5.76 -9.62
CA GLY A 46 -1.12 5.46 -8.26
C GLY A 46 -0.80 3.99 -8.09
N GLY A 47 -0.92 3.54 -6.85
CA GLY A 47 -0.69 2.15 -6.49
C GLY A 47 -1.79 1.60 -5.60
N VAL A 48 -1.70 0.30 -5.36
CA VAL A 48 -2.54 -0.42 -4.40
C VAL A 48 -1.63 -1.31 -3.57
N ILE A 49 -1.84 -1.32 -2.26
CA ILE A 49 -1.11 -2.19 -1.34
C ILE A 49 -2.13 -3.00 -0.54
N LEU A 50 -1.90 -4.30 -0.45
CA LEU A 50 -2.65 -5.16 0.47
C LEU A 50 -1.80 -5.35 1.72
N ALA A 51 -2.39 -5.06 2.89
CA ALA A 51 -1.71 -5.16 4.17
C ALA A 51 -2.48 -6.07 5.13
N ARG A 52 -1.76 -6.69 6.05
CA ARG A 52 -2.35 -7.56 7.06
C ARG A 52 -3.28 -6.80 7.98
N SER A 53 -4.35 -7.46 8.43
CA SER A 53 -5.22 -6.92 9.47
C SER A 53 -4.45 -6.71 10.78
N GLY A 54 -5.00 -5.87 11.64
CA GLY A 54 -4.42 -5.60 12.93
C GLY A 54 -4.57 -4.13 13.29
N ASP A 55 -3.47 -3.52 13.74
CA ASP A 55 -3.45 -2.14 14.21
C ASP A 55 -3.58 -1.14 13.06
N ARG A 56 -4.77 -0.57 12.89
CA ARG A 56 -5.01 0.44 11.85
C ARG A 56 -4.21 1.71 12.09
N GLU A 57 -4.08 2.16 13.35
CA GLU A 57 -3.29 3.36 13.66
C GLU A 57 -1.82 3.14 13.32
N GLY A 58 -1.30 1.95 13.60
CA GLY A 58 0.05 1.57 13.23
C GLY A 58 0.25 1.56 11.72
N LEU A 59 -0.73 1.04 10.97
CA LEU A 59 -0.69 1.08 9.51
C LEU A 59 -0.67 2.53 9.00
N GLU A 60 -1.55 3.37 9.53
CA GLU A 60 -1.62 4.78 9.11
C GLU A 60 -0.31 5.52 9.41
N ALA A 61 0.35 5.22 10.53
CA ALA A 61 1.67 5.78 10.85
C ALA A 61 2.74 5.33 9.84
N VAL A 62 2.70 4.07 9.41
CA VAL A 62 3.59 3.54 8.37
C VAL A 62 3.34 4.24 7.04
N LEU A 63 2.08 4.40 6.65
CA LEU A 63 1.70 5.05 5.38
C LEU A 63 2.11 6.52 5.36
N ALA A 64 2.03 7.21 6.50
CA ALA A 64 2.44 8.62 6.61
C ALA A 64 3.95 8.80 6.37
N ARG A 65 4.74 7.75 6.48
CA ARG A 65 6.19 7.78 6.24
C ARG A 65 6.59 7.40 4.83
N ASP A 66 5.64 7.02 3.99
CA ASP A 66 5.91 6.79 2.58
C ASP A 66 6.50 8.06 1.97
N PRO A 67 7.67 8.00 1.31
CA PRO A 67 8.25 9.16 0.65
C PRO A 67 7.31 9.85 -0.34
N PHE A 68 6.40 9.11 -0.98
CA PHE A 68 5.37 9.71 -1.84
C PHE A 68 4.41 10.59 -1.04
N VAL A 69 4.04 10.17 0.14
CA VAL A 69 3.12 10.92 1.01
C VAL A 69 3.86 12.12 1.62
N GLN A 70 5.05 11.90 2.15
CA GLN A 70 5.85 12.97 2.74
C GLN A 70 6.27 14.02 1.72
N GLY A 71 6.55 13.60 0.50
CA GLY A 71 6.88 14.50 -0.61
C GLY A 71 5.67 15.20 -1.22
N GLY A 72 4.45 14.89 -0.75
CA GLY A 72 3.25 15.53 -1.23
C GLY A 72 2.81 15.12 -2.62
N VAL A 73 3.28 13.99 -3.14
CA VAL A 73 2.96 13.52 -4.49
C VAL A 73 1.85 12.48 -4.54
N ALA A 74 1.44 11.93 -3.38
CA ALA A 74 0.37 10.95 -3.30
C ALA A 74 -0.48 11.14 -2.05
N ARG A 75 -1.73 10.71 -2.14
CA ARG A 75 -2.66 10.59 -1.01
C ARG A 75 -3.07 9.14 -0.87
N THR A 76 -3.40 8.75 0.37
CA THR A 76 -3.83 7.38 0.68
C THR A 76 -5.28 7.33 1.10
N GLU A 77 -5.94 6.24 0.72
CA GLU A 77 -7.21 5.80 1.30
C GLU A 77 -7.00 4.40 1.86
N VAL A 78 -7.63 4.08 2.96
CA VAL A 78 -7.54 2.77 3.61
C VAL A 78 -8.94 2.19 3.74
N ILE A 79 -9.12 0.99 3.20
CA ILE A 79 -10.34 0.21 3.36
C ILE A 79 -9.98 -1.05 4.14
N GLU A 80 -10.68 -1.28 5.23
CA GLU A 80 -10.54 -2.53 5.98
C GLU A 80 -11.68 -3.47 5.63
N PHE A 81 -11.37 -4.73 5.37
CA PHE A 81 -12.39 -5.76 5.18
C PHE A 81 -11.91 -7.10 5.74
N VAL A 82 -12.86 -7.97 6.01
CA VAL A 82 -12.57 -9.32 6.49
C VAL A 82 -12.84 -10.31 5.35
N PRO A 83 -11.80 -10.93 4.78
CA PRO A 83 -12.00 -11.94 3.73
C PRO A 83 -12.76 -13.14 4.28
N ARG A 84 -13.98 -13.36 3.82
CA ARG A 84 -14.83 -14.46 4.27
C ARG A 84 -14.99 -15.56 3.24
N MET A 85 -14.88 -15.20 1.97
CA MET A 85 -14.98 -16.14 0.86
C MET A 85 -13.77 -15.97 -0.04
N THR A 86 -13.22 -17.07 -0.51
CA THR A 86 -12.10 -17.09 -1.45
C THR A 86 -12.34 -18.13 -2.52
N ALA A 87 -11.73 -17.94 -3.67
CA ALA A 87 -11.62 -19.01 -4.66
C ALA A 87 -10.66 -20.10 -4.17
N PRO A 88 -10.76 -21.32 -4.70
CA PRO A 88 -9.79 -22.38 -4.39
C PRO A 88 -8.35 -21.92 -4.67
N GLY A 89 -7.47 -22.18 -3.72
CA GLY A 89 -6.06 -21.75 -3.81
C GLY A 89 -5.75 -20.42 -3.16
N PHE A 90 -6.78 -19.67 -2.73
CA PHE A 90 -6.60 -18.35 -2.11
C PHE A 90 -7.02 -18.31 -0.64
N GLU A 91 -7.20 -19.46 -0.02
CA GLU A 91 -7.70 -19.57 1.35
C GLU A 91 -6.80 -18.89 2.37
N ILE A 92 -5.52 -18.75 2.07
CA ILE A 92 -4.56 -18.07 2.94
C ILE A 92 -4.95 -16.61 3.21
N LEU A 93 -5.68 -15.98 2.29
CA LEU A 93 -6.13 -14.59 2.47
C LEU A 93 -7.02 -14.41 3.69
N LYS A 94 -7.70 -15.46 4.13
CA LYS A 94 -8.55 -15.41 5.33
C LYS A 94 -7.75 -15.23 6.61
N ASN A 95 -6.44 -15.46 6.57
CA ASN A 95 -5.55 -15.37 7.72
C ASN A 95 -4.87 -14.00 7.81
N PHE A 96 -5.14 -13.13 6.88
CA PHE A 96 -4.56 -11.79 6.83
C PHE A 96 -5.53 -10.72 7.39
#